data_bb30374fa77942e90e0b13647641cac0
#
_entry.id   bb30374fa77942e90e0b13647641cac0
#
_cell.length_a   1.000
_cell.length_b   1.000
_cell.length_c   1.000
_cell.angle_alpha   90.00
_cell.angle_beta   90.00
_cell.angle_gamma   90.00
#
_symmetry.space_group_name_H-M   'P 1'
#
loop_
_entity.id
_entity.type
_entity.pdbx_description
1 polymer ?
#
loop_
_entity_poly.entity_id
_entity_poly.type
_entity_poly.pdbx_seq_one_letter_code
_entity_poly.pdbx_strand_id
1 'polypeptide(L)'
;AELAAQLTGRPLPPQPTLGEVTRIIQRHAELLAAHHGEEHGCRELRKHVSWYLRGFPVGGDMRRDLARVSTLTHLADILAPFSDSPALADDADGARGRQGSPGKVVLPEGWLDDPEDDTVPEGADIMHSGG
;
A
#
# COMPACT_ATOMS: atom_id res chain seq x y z
N ALA A 1 14.02 8.13 5.12
CA ALA A 1 15.35 7.85 5.68
C ALA A 1 16.28 7.28 4.59
N GLU A 2 15.93 6.20 3.88
CA GLU A 2 16.76 5.54 2.86
C GLU A 2 17.17 6.47 1.71
N LEU A 3 16.19 7.14 1.09
CA LEU A 3 16.45 8.08 0.01
C LEU A 3 17.45 9.18 0.43
N ALA A 4 17.29 9.71 1.65
CA ALA A 4 18.19 10.71 2.18
C ALA A 4 19.61 10.12 2.40
N ALA A 5 19.70 8.88 2.88
CA ALA A 5 20.97 8.20 3.06
C ALA A 5 21.69 7.98 1.72
N GLN A 6 20.96 7.50 0.70
CA GLN A 6 21.50 7.32 -0.65
C GLN A 6 22.00 8.63 -1.25
N LEU A 7 21.21 9.71 -1.18
CA LEU A 7 21.60 11.02 -1.71
C LEU A 7 22.78 11.65 -0.98
N THR A 8 23.00 11.32 0.28
CA THR A 8 24.10 11.88 1.10
C THR A 8 25.30 10.93 1.25
N GLY A 9 25.27 9.75 0.62
CA GLY A 9 26.33 8.74 0.75
C GLY A 9 26.45 8.13 2.15
N ARG A 10 25.41 8.23 2.97
CA ARG A 10 25.38 7.63 4.32
C ARG A 10 25.00 6.15 4.24
N PRO A 11 25.40 5.33 5.23
CA PRO A 11 24.90 3.96 5.33
C PRO A 11 23.36 3.92 5.33
N LEU A 12 22.79 2.94 4.63
CA LEU A 12 21.35 2.73 4.64
C LEU A 12 20.90 2.34 6.05
N PRO A 13 19.77 2.88 6.53
CA PRO A 13 19.19 2.43 7.79
C PRO A 13 18.77 0.95 7.66
N PRO A 14 18.77 0.20 8.77
CA PRO A 14 18.25 -1.16 8.75
C PRO A 14 16.78 -1.18 8.35
N GLN A 15 16.34 -2.26 7.73
CA GLN A 15 14.93 -2.48 7.42
C GLN A 15 14.11 -2.49 8.72
N PRO A 16 12.91 -1.87 8.73
CA PRO A 16 12.06 -1.89 9.90
C PRO A 16 11.52 -3.30 10.15
N THR A 17 11.48 -3.68 11.41
CA THR A 17 10.82 -4.93 11.84
C THR A 17 9.30 -4.79 11.76
N LEU A 18 8.59 -5.91 11.77
CA LEU A 18 7.13 -5.92 11.84
C LEU A 18 6.61 -5.17 13.07
N GLY A 19 7.27 -5.33 14.23
CA GLY A 19 6.90 -4.59 15.45
C GLY A 19 7.06 -3.06 15.30
N GLU A 20 8.05 -2.60 14.56
CA GLU A 20 8.20 -1.17 14.27
C GLU A 20 7.11 -0.69 13.29
N VAL A 21 6.78 -1.50 12.29
CA VAL A 21 5.72 -1.18 11.33
C VAL A 21 4.34 -1.13 12.01
N THR A 22 4.04 -2.03 12.95
CA THR A 22 2.76 -1.96 13.70
C THR A 22 2.62 -0.67 14.49
N ARG A 23 3.70 -0.18 15.10
CA ARG A 23 3.71 1.13 15.80
C ARG A 23 3.48 2.30 14.82
N ILE A 24 4.03 2.22 13.62
CA ILE A 24 3.79 3.23 12.58
C ILE A 24 2.33 3.20 12.12
N ILE A 25 1.75 2.02 11.90
CA ILE A 25 0.33 1.85 11.54
C ILE A 25 -0.56 2.47 12.61
N GLN A 26 -0.30 2.16 13.87
CA GLN A 26 -1.08 2.71 14.99
C GLN A 26 -0.97 4.24 15.04
N ARG A 27 0.24 4.78 14.95
CA ARG A 27 0.45 6.23 14.94
C ARG A 27 -0.25 6.91 13.76
N HIS A 28 -0.23 6.31 12.58
CA HIS A 28 -0.93 6.83 11.41
C HIS A 28 -2.45 6.85 11.65
N ALA A 29 -3.01 5.77 12.22
CA ALA A 29 -4.42 5.73 12.58
C ALA A 29 -4.82 6.82 13.57
N GLU A 30 -4.03 7.05 14.61
CA GLU A 30 -4.25 8.11 15.60
C GLU A 30 -4.30 9.49 14.94
N LEU A 31 -3.38 9.77 14.02
CA LEU A 31 -3.33 11.04 13.30
C LEU A 31 -4.54 11.23 12.38
N LEU A 32 -4.93 10.17 11.66
CA LEU A 32 -6.13 10.18 10.82
C LEU A 32 -7.40 10.35 11.67
N ALA A 33 -7.49 9.68 12.80
CA ALA A 33 -8.61 9.81 13.73
C ALA A 33 -8.70 11.23 14.34
N ALA A 34 -7.57 11.81 14.68
CA ALA A 34 -7.54 13.18 15.18
C ALA A 34 -8.00 14.22 14.13
N HIS A 35 -7.75 13.94 12.86
CA HIS A 35 -8.09 14.84 11.76
C HIS A 35 -9.53 14.64 11.26
N HIS A 36 -9.97 13.39 11.11
CA HIS A 36 -11.23 13.03 10.46
C HIS A 36 -12.32 12.50 11.41
N GLY A 37 -11.99 12.28 12.70
CA GLY A 37 -12.76 11.46 13.62
C GLY A 37 -12.40 9.96 13.49
N GLU A 38 -12.67 9.21 14.56
CA GLU A 38 -12.15 7.84 14.70
C GLU A 38 -12.62 6.90 13.59
N GLU A 39 -13.93 6.84 13.35
CA GLU A 39 -14.48 5.91 12.34
C GLU A 39 -13.96 6.21 10.94
N HIS A 40 -13.98 7.49 10.55
CA HIS A 40 -13.50 7.90 9.22
C HIS A 40 -11.99 7.70 9.10
N GLY A 41 -11.21 8.08 10.13
CA GLY A 41 -9.77 7.88 10.16
C GLY A 41 -9.37 6.41 10.01
N CYS A 42 -10.05 5.50 10.72
CA CYS A 42 -9.83 4.06 10.56
C CYS A 42 -10.21 3.57 9.15
N ARG A 43 -11.25 4.13 8.55
CA ARG A 43 -11.66 3.79 7.18
C ARG A 43 -10.60 4.23 6.15
N GLU A 44 -10.04 5.41 6.32
CA GLU A 44 -8.93 5.89 5.49
C GLU A 44 -7.67 5.03 5.67
N LEU A 45 -7.35 4.64 6.90
CA LEU A 45 -6.22 3.76 7.17
C LEU A 45 -6.27 2.45 6.37
N ARG A 46 -7.46 1.86 6.19
CA ARG A 46 -7.62 0.57 5.46
C ARG A 46 -6.98 0.59 4.08
N LYS A 47 -6.97 1.75 3.41
CA LYS A 47 -6.35 1.93 2.09
C LYS A 47 -4.83 1.72 2.11
N HIS A 48 -4.20 1.91 3.27
CA HIS A 48 -2.74 1.86 3.43
C HIS A 48 -2.22 0.54 4.01
N VAL A 49 -3.08 -0.25 4.64
CA VAL A 49 -2.67 -1.47 5.37
C VAL A 49 -1.91 -2.47 4.49
N SER A 50 -2.38 -2.68 3.26
CA SER A 50 -1.72 -3.60 2.33
C SER A 50 -0.29 -3.18 1.97
N TRP A 51 -0.02 -1.88 1.96
CA TRP A 51 1.29 -1.31 1.69
C TRP A 51 2.24 -1.48 2.87
N TYR A 52 1.75 -1.23 4.09
CA TYR A 52 2.53 -1.41 5.30
C TYR A 52 2.97 -2.85 5.53
N LEU A 53 2.08 -3.79 5.26
CA LEU A 53 2.29 -5.22 5.56
C LEU A 53 2.83 -6.02 4.37
N ARG A 54 3.25 -5.32 3.31
CA ARG A 54 3.85 -6.00 2.17
C ARG A 54 5.15 -6.70 2.55
N GLY A 55 5.31 -7.96 2.13
CA GLY A 55 6.48 -8.76 2.41
C GLY A 55 6.54 -9.34 3.83
N PHE A 56 5.72 -8.86 4.77
CA PHE A 56 5.71 -9.41 6.12
C PHE A 56 4.90 -10.72 6.19
N PRO A 57 5.36 -11.70 7.01
CA PRO A 57 4.71 -13.00 7.18
C PRO A 57 3.48 -12.89 8.10
N VAL A 58 2.54 -12.03 7.73
CA VAL A 58 1.26 -11.86 8.43
C VAL A 58 0.19 -12.70 7.76
N GLY A 59 -0.59 -13.44 8.52
CA GLY A 59 -1.65 -14.29 8.00
C GLY A 59 -2.77 -13.54 7.29
N GLY A 60 -3.54 -14.25 6.47
CA GLY A 60 -4.70 -13.69 5.77
C GLY A 60 -5.77 -13.16 6.72
N ASP A 61 -5.91 -13.74 7.92
CA ASP A 61 -6.89 -13.32 8.92
C ASP A 61 -6.59 -11.92 9.43
N MET A 62 -5.34 -11.64 9.83
CA MET A 62 -4.93 -10.29 10.23
C MET A 62 -5.21 -9.26 9.13
N ARG A 63 -4.89 -9.58 7.88
CA ARG A 63 -5.15 -8.66 6.75
C ARG A 63 -6.65 -8.39 6.55
N ARG A 64 -7.47 -9.43 6.75
CA ARG A 64 -8.93 -9.32 6.66
C ARG A 64 -9.51 -8.47 7.79
N ASP A 65 -9.01 -8.65 9.01
CA ASP A 65 -9.46 -7.89 10.18
C ASP A 65 -9.07 -6.42 10.06
N LEU A 66 -7.84 -6.14 9.65
CA LEU A 66 -7.39 -4.77 9.38
C LEU A 66 -8.20 -4.08 8.27
N ALA A 67 -8.67 -4.82 7.27
CA ALA A 67 -9.55 -4.27 6.22
C ALA A 67 -10.93 -3.86 6.73
N ARG A 68 -11.30 -4.23 7.96
CA ARG A 68 -12.60 -3.95 8.59
C ARG A 68 -12.51 -3.04 9.82
N VAL A 69 -11.30 -2.68 10.22
CA VAL A 69 -11.07 -1.88 11.42
C VAL A 69 -11.85 -0.57 11.38
N SER A 70 -12.54 -0.22 12.47
CA SER A 70 -13.35 1.00 12.57
C SER A 70 -13.07 1.80 13.85
N THR A 71 -12.29 1.24 14.79
CA THR A 71 -11.90 1.90 16.03
C THR A 71 -10.42 1.71 16.32
N LEU A 72 -9.81 2.65 17.02
CA LEU A 72 -8.39 2.56 17.43
C LEU A 72 -8.16 1.40 18.39
N THR A 73 -9.11 1.12 19.26
CA THR A 73 -9.04 -0.02 20.20
C THR A 73 -8.99 -1.33 19.42
N HIS A 74 -9.90 -1.54 18.46
CA HIS A 74 -9.89 -2.74 17.62
C HIS A 74 -8.60 -2.87 16.82
N LEU A 75 -8.07 -1.76 16.29
CA LEU A 75 -6.78 -1.75 15.62
C LEU A 75 -5.65 -2.21 16.56
N ALA A 76 -5.61 -1.67 17.78
CA ALA A 76 -4.60 -2.04 18.77
C ALA A 76 -4.67 -3.53 19.12
N ASP A 77 -5.87 -4.10 19.28
CA ASP A 77 -6.06 -5.53 19.57
C ASP A 77 -5.53 -6.41 18.43
N ILE A 78 -5.79 -6.04 17.16
CA ILE A 78 -5.28 -6.77 15.99
C ILE A 78 -3.76 -6.71 15.91
N LEU A 79 -3.15 -5.57 16.25
CA LEU A 79 -1.71 -5.35 16.13
C LEU A 79 -0.92 -5.90 17.34
N ALA A 80 -1.53 -6.04 18.50
CA ALA A 80 -0.88 -6.44 19.74
C ALA A 80 -0.02 -7.72 19.64
N PRO A 81 -0.46 -8.81 18.95
CA PRO A 81 0.35 -10.02 18.83
C PRO A 81 1.67 -9.82 18.06
N PHE A 82 1.79 -8.73 17.33
CA PHE A 82 2.94 -8.45 16.45
C PHE A 82 3.79 -7.27 16.93
N SER A 83 3.44 -6.64 18.06
CA SER A 83 4.08 -5.41 18.57
C SER A 83 5.58 -5.53 18.83
N ASP A 84 6.05 -6.71 19.18
CA ASP A 84 7.46 -7.00 19.43
C ASP A 84 8.07 -7.96 18.42
N SER A 85 7.41 -8.19 17.29
CA SER A 85 7.87 -9.12 16.26
C SER A 85 9.15 -8.61 15.60
N PRO A 86 10.24 -9.40 15.60
CA PRO A 86 11.49 -9.07 14.92
C PRO A 86 11.45 -9.39 13.42
N ALA A 87 10.34 -9.90 12.91
CA ALA A 87 10.23 -10.30 11.51
C ALA A 87 10.52 -9.12 10.57
N LEU A 88 11.32 -9.39 9.54
CA LEU A 88 11.61 -8.46 8.46
C LEU A 88 10.70 -8.77 7.27
N ALA A 89 10.51 -7.78 6.42
CA ALA A 89 9.74 -7.99 5.19
C ALA A 89 10.59 -8.74 4.17
N ASP A 90 10.05 -9.82 3.62
CA ASP A 90 10.61 -10.46 2.44
C ASP A 90 10.27 -9.63 1.21
N ASP A 91 11.24 -9.41 0.32
CA ASP A 91 11.05 -8.68 -0.94
C ASP A 91 10.41 -7.29 -0.78
N ALA A 92 10.79 -6.55 0.27
CA ALA A 92 10.30 -5.19 0.51
C ALA A 92 10.62 -4.24 -0.66
N ASP A 93 11.73 -4.50 -1.36
CA ASP A 93 12.22 -3.72 -2.50
C ASP A 93 11.72 -4.21 -3.86
N GLY A 94 10.94 -5.29 -3.88
CA GLY A 94 10.36 -5.84 -5.10
C GLY A 94 9.42 -4.88 -5.82
N ALA A 95 9.14 -5.18 -7.09
CA ALA A 95 8.29 -4.35 -7.95
C ALA A 95 6.98 -3.97 -7.25
N ARG A 96 6.73 -2.68 -7.15
CA ARG A 96 5.48 -2.14 -6.58
C ARG A 96 4.43 -2.10 -7.69
N GLY A 97 3.32 -2.79 -7.50
CA GLY A 97 2.24 -2.82 -8.46
C GLY A 97 1.48 -4.15 -8.44
N ARG A 98 0.60 -4.34 -9.39
CA ARG A 98 -0.09 -5.63 -9.56
C ARG A 98 0.96 -6.71 -9.85
N GLN A 99 0.96 -7.74 -9.03
CA GLN A 99 1.80 -8.94 -9.20
C GLN A 99 1.22 -9.86 -10.29
N GLY A 100 0.88 -9.33 -11.41
CA GLY A 100 0.47 -10.09 -12.58
C GLY A 100 1.13 -9.45 -13.79
N SER A 101 1.40 -10.25 -14.81
CA SER A 101 1.74 -9.68 -16.11
C SER A 101 0.72 -8.58 -16.38
N PRO A 102 1.13 -7.33 -16.63
CA PRO A 102 0.19 -6.37 -17.16
C PRO A 102 -0.42 -7.08 -18.38
N GLY A 103 -1.75 -7.23 -18.39
CA GLY A 103 -2.41 -7.77 -19.56
C GLY A 103 -1.83 -7.03 -20.77
N LYS A 104 -1.64 -7.71 -21.88
CA LYS A 104 -1.17 -7.05 -23.10
C LYS A 104 -2.00 -5.79 -23.29
N VAL A 105 -1.39 -4.65 -23.01
CA VAL A 105 -1.95 -3.38 -23.46
C VAL A 105 -1.75 -3.41 -24.97
N VAL A 106 -2.79 -3.80 -25.65
CA VAL A 106 -2.81 -3.71 -27.12
C VAL A 106 -3.23 -2.28 -27.41
N LEU A 107 -2.26 -1.45 -27.69
CA LEU A 107 -2.56 -0.13 -28.26
C LEU A 107 -3.21 -0.34 -29.63
N PRO A 108 -4.21 0.47 -30.00
CA PRO A 108 -4.74 0.49 -31.34
C PRO A 108 -3.61 0.66 -32.37
N GLU A 109 -3.77 0.05 -33.52
CA GLU A 109 -2.80 0.20 -34.63
C GLU A 109 -2.69 1.70 -35.00
N GLY A 110 -1.44 2.18 -35.12
CA GLY A 110 -1.18 3.59 -35.38
C GLY A 110 -1.26 4.57 -34.21
N TRP A 111 -1.61 4.11 -33.00
CA TRP A 111 -1.76 4.99 -31.83
C TRP A 111 -0.52 5.84 -31.50
N LEU A 112 0.66 5.35 -31.83
CA LEU A 112 1.92 6.05 -31.57
C LEU A 112 2.47 6.81 -32.79
N ASP A 113 1.78 6.77 -33.93
CA ASP A 113 2.26 7.34 -35.18
C ASP A 113 2.10 8.88 -35.21
N ASP A 114 1.09 9.39 -34.52
CA ASP A 114 0.87 10.83 -34.36
C ASP A 114 0.59 11.16 -32.88
N PRO A 115 1.59 11.68 -32.15
CA PRO A 115 1.43 12.05 -30.75
C PRO A 115 0.45 13.22 -30.50
N GLU A 116 0.11 13.98 -31.53
CA GLU A 116 -0.81 15.12 -31.45
C GLU A 116 -2.25 14.74 -31.85
N ASP A 117 -2.48 13.48 -32.25
CA ASP A 117 -3.83 12.97 -32.54
C ASP A 117 -4.56 12.65 -31.23
N ASP A 118 -5.53 13.49 -30.88
CA ASP A 118 -6.39 13.34 -29.70
C ASP A 118 -7.72 12.63 -30.01
N THR A 119 -7.85 12.04 -31.18
CA THR A 119 -9.07 11.31 -31.57
C THR A 119 -9.24 10.06 -30.72
N VAL A 120 -10.38 9.95 -30.05
CA VAL A 120 -10.69 8.77 -29.25
C VAL A 120 -10.93 7.58 -30.18
N PRO A 121 -10.19 6.45 -30.03
CA PRO A 121 -10.37 5.28 -30.85
C PRO A 121 -11.79 4.71 -30.73
N GLU A 122 -12.34 4.26 -31.84
CA GLU A 122 -13.66 3.63 -31.85
C GLU A 122 -13.69 2.40 -30.93
N GLY A 123 -14.64 2.35 -30.01
CA GLY A 123 -14.76 1.29 -29.01
C GLY A 123 -13.99 1.50 -27.70
N ALA A 124 -13.31 2.61 -27.50
CA ALA A 124 -12.60 2.90 -26.25
C ALA A 124 -13.53 2.94 -25.03
N ASP A 125 -14.78 3.34 -25.21
CA ASP A 125 -15.78 3.44 -24.15
C ASP A 125 -16.26 2.06 -23.63
N ILE A 126 -16.05 1.00 -24.38
CA ILE A 126 -16.55 -0.34 -24.05
C ILE A 126 -15.59 -1.07 -23.10
N MET A 127 -14.33 -0.64 -23.02
CA MET A 127 -13.27 -1.36 -22.30
C MET A 127 -12.98 -0.83 -20.88
N HIS A 128 -13.69 0.18 -20.42
CA HIS A 128 -13.40 0.87 -19.15
C HIS A 128 -14.56 0.98 -18.18
N SER A 129 -15.32 -0.09 -17.99
CA SER A 129 -15.97 -0.24 -16.69
C SER A 129 -14.89 -0.69 -15.70
N GLY A 130 -14.25 0.27 -15.06
CA GLY A 130 -13.31 0.00 -13.99
C GLY A 130 -14.05 -0.70 -12.87
N GLY A 131 -13.74 -1.98 -12.63
CA GLY A 131 -14.12 -2.71 -11.43
C GLY A 131 -13.23 -2.32 -10.27
#